data_34984adf9bf21f4526d6704f12b88697
#
_entry.id   34984adf9bf21f4526d6704f12b88697
#
_cell.length_a   1.000
_cell.length_b   1.000
_cell.length_c   1.000
_cell.angle_alpha   90.00
_cell.angle_beta   90.00
_cell.angle_gamma   90.00
#
_symmetry.space_group_name_H-M   'P 1'
#
loop_
_entity.id
_entity.type
_entity.pdbx_description
1 polymer ?
#
loop_
_entity_poly.entity_id
_entity_poly.type
_entity_poly.pdbx_seq_one_letter_code
_entity_poly.pdbx_strand_id
1 'polypeptide(L)'
;MTKPILELDDVKVHFPMREGWIFEHQVGTVRAVDGVSLQVPEGEILGLVGESGCGKSTLARGILQLVRPTSGAVRFAGRDLCHMSRSELDAMRPEMQMVFQDPYASLNPRMTIFSALAEPLIAHGRAERSELPRIVGELMEKVGLAPRYMKKYPHEFSGGQRQRIAIARALALKPRIIIADEPVSALDVSVQAQILNLIAGLCRDENLTLIMISHDLSVVHHIAERIAVMYLGRIVELGDADQVYQSPQHPYTRALISAVPVPDPIVERERNRILLPGDPPSPLNPPDGCSFHPRCAYATDACANNVPQLESGTDDRETACFNIASIDEVKNANA
;
A
#
# COMPACT_ATOMS: atom_id res chain seq x y z
N MET A 1 -4.40 18.05 16.72
CA MET A 1 -3.99 16.85 16.00
C MET A 1 -5.11 15.83 16.08
N THR A 2 -5.67 15.40 14.98
CA THR A 2 -6.68 14.34 14.92
C THR A 2 -6.03 13.02 15.38
N LYS A 3 -6.75 12.26 16.21
CA LYS A 3 -6.24 10.96 16.70
C LYS A 3 -6.11 10.01 15.51
N PRO A 4 -4.95 9.31 15.34
CA PRO A 4 -4.77 8.38 14.24
C PRO A 4 -5.75 7.21 14.35
N ILE A 5 -6.32 6.80 13.21
CA ILE A 5 -7.16 5.60 13.14
C ILE A 5 -6.33 4.33 13.13
N LEU A 6 -5.13 4.39 12.50
CA LEU A 6 -4.17 3.30 12.44
C LEU A 6 -2.81 3.78 12.95
N GLU A 7 -2.23 2.98 13.84
CA GLU A 7 -0.88 3.20 14.37
C GLU A 7 -0.08 1.90 14.24
N LEU A 8 1.09 1.98 13.63
CA LEU A 8 2.09 0.93 13.55
C LEU A 8 3.28 1.34 14.42
N ASP A 9 3.78 0.43 15.25
CA ASP A 9 4.86 0.67 16.18
C ASP A 9 5.87 -0.46 16.09
N ASP A 10 7.02 -0.20 15.44
CA ASP A 10 8.12 -1.15 15.17
C ASP A 10 7.63 -2.50 14.61
N VAL A 11 6.68 -2.45 13.68
CA VAL A 11 6.07 -3.66 13.11
C VAL A 11 7.08 -4.45 12.30
N LYS A 12 7.25 -5.75 12.65
CA LYS A 12 8.08 -6.70 11.91
C LYS A 12 7.27 -7.89 11.46
N VAL A 13 7.50 -8.32 10.22
CA VAL A 13 6.94 -9.57 9.67
C VAL A 13 8.08 -10.35 9.05
N HIS A 14 8.51 -11.36 9.76
CA HIS A 14 9.63 -12.21 9.41
C HIS A 14 9.14 -13.63 9.14
N PHE A 15 9.54 -14.21 8.00
CA PHE A 15 9.19 -15.58 7.62
C PHE A 15 10.40 -16.50 7.77
N PRO A 16 10.34 -17.51 8.67
CA PRO A 16 11.41 -18.51 8.76
C PRO A 16 11.45 -19.35 7.48
N MET A 17 12.62 -19.42 6.85
CA MET A 17 12.86 -20.38 5.78
C MET A 17 13.33 -21.71 6.36
N ARG A 18 12.66 -22.78 5.97
CA ARG A 18 12.98 -24.13 6.39
C ARG A 18 13.37 -24.97 5.20
N GLU A 19 14.40 -25.77 5.35
CA GLU A 19 14.88 -26.73 4.37
C GLU A 19 14.93 -28.13 4.99
N GLY A 20 14.65 -29.15 4.16
CA GLY A 20 14.65 -30.55 4.57
C GLY A 20 13.29 -31.19 4.32
N TRP A 21 13.31 -32.43 3.83
CA TRP A 21 12.10 -33.19 3.50
C TRP A 21 11.58 -34.04 4.66
N ILE A 22 12.48 -34.52 5.55
CA ILE A 22 12.14 -35.35 6.71
C ILE A 22 12.46 -34.63 8.02
N PHE A 23 13.57 -33.88 8.07
CA PHE A 23 13.94 -33.04 9.20
C PHE A 23 14.08 -31.61 8.71
N GLU A 24 13.02 -30.82 8.94
CA GLU A 24 13.04 -29.41 8.65
C GLU A 24 13.99 -28.68 9.62
N HIS A 25 15.01 -27.99 9.09
CA HIS A 25 15.84 -27.08 9.86
C HIS A 25 15.76 -25.67 9.29
N GLN A 26 15.81 -24.68 10.16
CA GLN A 26 15.74 -23.28 9.74
C GLN A 26 17.08 -22.87 9.11
N VAL A 27 17.05 -22.50 7.83
CA VAL A 27 18.22 -22.07 7.05
C VAL A 27 18.35 -20.55 6.94
N GLY A 28 17.29 -19.80 7.29
CA GLY A 28 17.30 -18.35 7.22
C GLY A 28 15.97 -17.73 7.65
N THR A 29 15.90 -16.42 7.56
CA THR A 29 14.68 -15.66 7.88
C THR A 29 14.51 -14.53 6.86
N VAL A 30 13.42 -14.55 6.10
CA VAL A 30 13.05 -13.47 5.19
C VAL A 30 12.44 -12.33 6.00
N ARG A 31 13.11 -11.17 6.04
CA ARG A 31 12.65 -9.97 6.73
C ARG A 31 11.80 -9.12 5.79
N ALA A 32 10.54 -9.55 5.57
CA ALA A 32 9.67 -8.90 4.60
C ALA A 32 9.21 -7.51 5.06
N VAL A 33 9.00 -7.30 6.36
CA VAL A 33 8.79 -6.01 7.03
C VAL A 33 9.72 -6.01 8.23
N ASP A 34 10.52 -4.95 8.41
CA ASP A 34 11.60 -4.92 9.39
C ASP A 34 11.67 -3.58 10.15
N GLY A 35 10.66 -3.32 10.98
CA GLY A 35 10.62 -2.14 11.86
C GLY A 35 9.91 -0.96 11.22
N VAL A 36 8.64 -1.14 10.82
CA VAL A 36 7.81 -0.07 10.29
C VAL A 36 7.02 0.59 11.42
N SER A 37 7.23 1.90 11.58
CA SER A 37 6.42 2.77 12.43
C SER A 37 5.71 3.80 11.55
N LEU A 38 4.39 3.96 11.73
CA LEU A 38 3.57 4.81 10.88
C LEU A 38 2.27 5.17 11.59
N GLN A 39 1.80 6.40 11.43
CA GLN A 39 0.48 6.84 11.88
C GLN A 39 -0.34 7.32 10.70
N VAL A 40 -1.60 6.87 10.64
CA VAL A 40 -2.57 7.26 9.59
C VAL A 40 -3.78 7.90 10.27
N PRO A 41 -4.00 9.21 10.09
CA PRO A 41 -5.22 9.92 10.51
C PRO A 41 -6.47 9.34 9.87
N GLU A 42 -7.62 9.51 10.52
CA GLU A 42 -8.92 9.13 9.96
C GLU A 42 -9.28 10.05 8.78
N GLY A 43 -9.73 9.45 7.66
CA GLY A 43 -10.09 10.14 6.43
C GLY A 43 -8.92 10.42 5.49
N GLU A 44 -7.67 10.15 5.88
CA GLU A 44 -6.48 10.36 5.05
C GLU A 44 -6.37 9.33 3.93
N ILE A 45 -5.86 9.76 2.78
CA ILE A 45 -5.37 8.89 1.71
C ILE A 45 -3.85 8.85 1.77
N LEU A 46 -3.31 7.73 2.31
CA LEU A 46 -1.88 7.47 2.38
C LEU A 46 -1.43 6.60 1.21
N GLY A 47 -0.42 7.04 0.47
CA GLY A 47 0.27 6.24 -0.53
C GLY A 47 1.42 5.43 0.06
N LEU A 48 1.50 4.14 -0.25
CA LEU A 48 2.64 3.28 0.10
C LEU A 48 3.30 2.79 -1.18
N VAL A 49 4.50 3.28 -1.46
CA VAL A 49 5.20 3.02 -2.73
C VAL A 49 6.55 2.36 -2.53
N GLY A 50 7.07 1.69 -3.58
CA GLY A 50 8.38 1.05 -3.60
C GLY A 50 8.46 -0.06 -4.64
N GLU A 51 9.68 -0.56 -4.92
CA GLU A 51 9.90 -1.66 -5.87
C GLU A 51 9.11 -2.92 -5.50
N SER A 52 8.86 -3.79 -6.51
CA SER A 52 8.24 -5.09 -6.26
C SER A 52 9.07 -5.92 -5.27
N GLY A 53 8.41 -6.61 -4.34
CA GLY A 53 9.09 -7.41 -3.32
C GLY A 53 9.64 -6.64 -2.12
N CYS A 54 9.51 -5.31 -2.03
CA CYS A 54 10.02 -4.54 -0.89
C CYS A 54 9.21 -4.70 0.43
N GLY A 55 8.08 -5.44 0.42
CA GLY A 55 7.31 -5.76 1.62
C GLY A 55 5.93 -5.10 1.74
N LYS A 56 5.48 -4.27 0.80
CA LYS A 56 4.21 -3.51 0.85
C LYS A 56 2.97 -4.37 1.10
N SER A 57 2.77 -5.39 0.27
CA SER A 57 1.63 -6.32 0.42
C SER A 57 1.72 -7.15 1.70
N THR A 58 2.94 -7.43 2.18
CA THR A 58 3.15 -8.11 3.46
C THR A 58 2.76 -7.20 4.63
N LEU A 59 3.13 -5.91 4.57
CA LEU A 59 2.71 -4.91 5.56
C LEU A 59 1.18 -4.78 5.59
N ALA A 60 0.52 -4.68 4.42
CA ALA A 60 -0.94 -4.67 4.30
C ALA A 60 -1.60 -5.87 5.00
N ARG A 61 -1.08 -7.08 4.73
CA ARG A 61 -1.57 -8.30 5.37
C ARG A 61 -1.29 -8.33 6.87
N GLY A 62 -0.17 -7.75 7.31
CA GLY A 62 0.18 -7.56 8.72
C GLY A 62 -0.81 -6.64 9.44
N ILE A 63 -1.13 -5.49 8.84
CA ILE A 63 -2.12 -4.53 9.35
C ILE A 63 -3.48 -5.22 9.53
N LEU A 64 -3.95 -5.96 8.53
CA LEU A 64 -5.23 -6.67 8.55
C LEU A 64 -5.20 -7.97 9.37
N GLN A 65 -4.09 -8.31 10.01
CA GLN A 65 -3.90 -9.57 10.75
C GLN A 65 -4.20 -10.83 9.91
N LEU A 66 -4.03 -10.74 8.58
CA LEU A 66 -4.03 -11.92 7.69
C LEU A 66 -2.71 -12.70 7.82
N VAL A 67 -1.65 -11.99 8.14
CA VAL A 67 -0.35 -12.51 8.61
C VAL A 67 -0.08 -11.85 9.95
N ARG A 68 0.17 -12.62 11.00
CA ARG A 68 0.50 -12.03 12.30
C ARG A 68 1.90 -11.44 12.29
N PRO A 69 2.09 -10.19 12.73
CA PRO A 69 3.41 -9.62 12.94
C PRO A 69 4.27 -10.49 13.88
N THR A 70 5.56 -10.56 13.59
CA THR A 70 6.53 -11.28 14.43
C THR A 70 6.81 -10.52 15.72
N SER A 71 6.82 -9.18 15.63
CA SER A 71 6.95 -8.25 16.76
C SER A 71 6.38 -6.87 16.39
N GLY A 72 6.32 -5.98 17.36
CA GLY A 72 5.73 -4.65 17.23
C GLY A 72 4.22 -4.67 17.51
N ALA A 73 3.58 -3.53 17.34
CA ALA A 73 2.15 -3.38 17.59
C ALA A 73 1.42 -2.76 16.38
N VAL A 74 0.22 -3.25 16.11
CA VAL A 74 -0.73 -2.68 15.14
C VAL A 74 -1.97 -2.26 15.91
N ARG A 75 -2.18 -0.94 16.03
CA ARG A 75 -3.36 -0.40 16.72
C ARG A 75 -4.33 0.19 15.73
N PHE A 76 -5.58 -0.27 15.77
CA PHE A 76 -6.69 0.29 15.00
C PHE A 76 -7.71 0.90 15.94
N ALA A 77 -8.04 2.17 15.73
CA ALA A 77 -8.90 2.96 16.63
C ALA A 77 -8.49 2.84 18.13
N GLY A 78 -7.17 2.78 18.38
CA GLY A 78 -6.56 2.66 19.70
C GLY A 78 -6.57 1.25 20.30
N ARG A 79 -7.03 0.21 19.55
CA ARG A 79 -7.03 -1.19 19.99
C ARG A 79 -5.88 -1.94 19.36
N ASP A 80 -5.07 -2.65 20.13
CA ASP A 80 -3.98 -3.47 19.64
C ASP A 80 -4.48 -4.78 19.05
N LEU A 81 -4.40 -4.90 17.71
CA LEU A 81 -4.86 -6.06 16.97
C LEU A 81 -3.97 -7.29 17.16
N CYS A 82 -2.68 -7.10 17.48
CA CYS A 82 -1.73 -8.20 17.61
C CYS A 82 -2.04 -9.12 18.78
N HIS A 83 -2.70 -8.59 19.83
CA HIS A 83 -3.05 -9.33 21.05
C HIS A 83 -4.51 -9.81 21.08
N MET A 84 -5.32 -9.47 20.05
CA MET A 84 -6.71 -9.89 19.97
C MET A 84 -6.85 -11.40 19.71
N SER A 85 -7.86 -11.98 20.30
CA SER A 85 -8.36 -13.33 19.96
C SER A 85 -8.97 -13.35 18.56
N ARG A 86 -9.17 -14.55 18.01
CA ARG A 86 -9.76 -14.70 16.66
C ARG A 86 -11.18 -14.09 16.59
N SER A 87 -11.99 -14.29 17.62
CA SER A 87 -13.36 -13.74 17.66
C SER A 87 -13.39 -12.21 17.73
N GLU A 88 -12.45 -11.60 18.46
CA GLU A 88 -12.32 -10.14 18.50
C GLU A 88 -11.85 -9.58 17.16
N LEU A 89 -10.89 -10.23 16.49
CA LEU A 89 -10.47 -9.87 15.14
C LEU A 89 -11.60 -10.01 14.13
N ASP A 90 -12.40 -11.07 14.20
CA ASP A 90 -13.55 -11.28 13.31
C ASP A 90 -14.62 -10.19 13.49
N ALA A 91 -14.78 -9.66 14.70
CA ALA A 91 -15.64 -8.51 14.97
C ALA A 91 -15.09 -7.18 14.40
N MET A 92 -13.75 -7.05 14.25
CA MET A 92 -13.10 -5.87 13.67
C MET A 92 -13.04 -5.88 12.14
N ARG A 93 -13.13 -7.06 11.50
CA ARG A 93 -13.03 -7.22 10.03
C ARG A 93 -13.98 -6.33 9.22
N PRO A 94 -15.24 -6.09 9.63
CA PRO A 94 -16.11 -5.16 8.91
C PRO A 94 -15.55 -3.73 8.78
N GLU A 95 -14.78 -3.29 9.76
CA GLU A 95 -14.23 -1.92 9.80
C GLU A 95 -12.95 -1.76 8.97
N MET A 96 -12.30 -2.88 8.61
CA MET A 96 -11.02 -2.91 7.91
C MET A 96 -11.11 -3.84 6.71
N GLN A 97 -11.11 -3.31 5.51
CA GLN A 97 -11.29 -4.08 4.29
C GLN A 97 -10.08 -3.99 3.36
N MET A 98 -9.97 -4.93 2.42
CA MET A 98 -8.90 -4.96 1.42
C MET A 98 -9.46 -5.07 0.01
N VAL A 99 -8.88 -4.29 -0.90
CA VAL A 99 -9.01 -4.48 -2.34
C VAL A 99 -7.72 -5.13 -2.83
N PHE A 100 -7.83 -6.34 -3.37
CA PHE A 100 -6.69 -7.13 -3.81
C PHE A 100 -6.22 -6.73 -5.21
N GLN A 101 -4.94 -6.98 -5.51
CA GLN A 101 -4.28 -6.69 -6.77
C GLN A 101 -4.96 -7.32 -7.98
N ASP A 102 -5.39 -8.58 -7.88
CA ASP A 102 -6.06 -9.30 -8.97
C ASP A 102 -7.58 -9.36 -8.73
N PRO A 103 -8.37 -8.58 -9.47
CA PRO A 103 -9.81 -8.63 -9.37
C PRO A 103 -10.41 -9.97 -9.84
N TYR A 104 -9.71 -10.74 -10.70
CA TYR A 104 -10.13 -12.07 -11.11
C TYR A 104 -10.02 -13.09 -9.96
N ALA A 105 -8.89 -13.07 -9.26
CA ALA A 105 -8.69 -13.96 -8.12
C ALA A 105 -9.56 -13.57 -6.91
N SER A 106 -9.95 -12.29 -6.82
CA SER A 106 -10.77 -11.79 -5.71
C SER A 106 -12.26 -12.13 -5.81
N LEU A 107 -12.77 -12.41 -7.03
CA LEU A 107 -14.18 -12.72 -7.30
C LEU A 107 -14.34 -14.19 -7.66
N ASN A 108 -15.21 -14.92 -6.94
CA ASN A 108 -15.53 -16.30 -7.30
C ASN A 108 -16.27 -16.34 -8.65
N PRO A 109 -15.70 -16.96 -9.72
CA PRO A 109 -16.29 -16.96 -11.06
C PRO A 109 -17.63 -17.71 -11.15
N ARG A 110 -17.98 -18.51 -10.14
CA ARG A 110 -19.23 -19.27 -10.05
C ARG A 110 -20.35 -18.53 -9.33
N MET A 111 -20.07 -17.36 -8.76
CA MET A 111 -21.05 -16.52 -8.08
C MET A 111 -21.50 -15.38 -9.01
N THR A 112 -22.79 -15.04 -8.95
CA THR A 112 -23.27 -13.80 -9.58
C THR A 112 -22.76 -12.59 -8.83
N ILE A 113 -22.76 -11.41 -9.46
CA ILE A 113 -22.35 -10.16 -8.80
C ILE A 113 -23.22 -9.89 -7.57
N PHE A 114 -24.53 -10.17 -7.67
CA PHE A 114 -25.43 -10.10 -6.52
C PHE A 114 -24.90 -10.92 -5.33
N SER A 115 -24.59 -12.20 -5.58
CA SER A 115 -24.11 -13.10 -4.53
C SER A 115 -22.77 -12.64 -3.95
N ALA A 116 -21.85 -12.15 -4.80
CA ALA A 116 -20.53 -11.70 -4.37
C ALA A 116 -20.59 -10.42 -3.49
N LEU A 117 -21.55 -9.52 -3.76
CA LEU A 117 -21.75 -8.30 -2.97
C LEU A 117 -22.63 -8.54 -1.73
N ALA A 118 -23.56 -9.51 -1.78
CA ALA A 118 -24.43 -9.86 -0.65
C ALA A 118 -23.70 -10.73 0.40
N GLU A 119 -22.70 -11.53 0.00
CA GLU A 119 -21.98 -12.47 0.87
C GLU A 119 -21.44 -11.81 2.14
N PRO A 120 -20.66 -10.71 2.09
CA PRO A 120 -20.15 -10.06 3.30
C PRO A 120 -21.26 -9.53 4.20
N LEU A 121 -22.35 -9.00 3.63
CA LEU A 121 -23.50 -8.51 4.39
C LEU A 121 -24.18 -9.63 5.19
N ILE A 122 -24.36 -10.80 4.56
CA ILE A 122 -24.96 -11.98 5.19
C ILE A 122 -24.01 -12.55 6.25
N ALA A 123 -22.73 -12.71 5.91
CA ALA A 123 -21.73 -13.29 6.80
C ALA A 123 -21.56 -12.53 8.10
N HIS A 124 -21.70 -11.20 8.06
CA HIS A 124 -21.59 -10.31 9.23
C HIS A 124 -22.95 -9.87 9.79
N GLY A 125 -24.07 -10.42 9.32
CA GLY A 125 -25.41 -10.09 9.82
C GLY A 125 -25.78 -8.61 9.68
N ARG A 126 -25.30 -7.94 8.60
CA ARG A 126 -25.49 -6.49 8.37
C ARG A 126 -26.75 -6.15 7.59
N ALA A 127 -27.43 -7.13 7.03
CA ALA A 127 -28.70 -6.94 6.30
C ALA A 127 -29.58 -8.19 6.33
N GLU A 128 -30.88 -8.00 6.31
CA GLU A 128 -31.85 -9.06 6.12
C GLU A 128 -31.93 -9.45 4.62
N ARG A 129 -32.34 -10.69 4.32
CA ARG A 129 -32.45 -11.16 2.93
C ARG A 129 -33.34 -10.31 2.05
N SER A 130 -34.39 -9.74 2.61
CA SER A 130 -35.34 -8.85 1.93
C SER A 130 -34.71 -7.54 1.48
N GLU A 131 -33.69 -7.03 2.19
CA GLU A 131 -33.01 -5.75 1.92
C GLU A 131 -31.87 -5.87 0.90
N LEU A 132 -31.31 -7.09 0.74
CA LEU A 132 -30.12 -7.32 -0.09
C LEU A 132 -30.26 -6.77 -1.53
N PRO A 133 -31.39 -6.95 -2.26
CA PRO A 133 -31.49 -6.44 -3.63
C PRO A 133 -31.33 -4.92 -3.71
N ARG A 134 -31.91 -4.18 -2.75
CA ARG A 134 -31.78 -2.73 -2.67
C ARG A 134 -30.34 -2.32 -2.34
N ILE A 135 -29.74 -2.90 -1.29
CA ILE A 135 -28.38 -2.57 -0.86
C ILE A 135 -27.36 -2.87 -1.95
N VAL A 136 -27.45 -4.04 -2.58
CA VAL A 136 -26.56 -4.42 -3.69
C VAL A 136 -26.75 -3.49 -4.89
N GLY A 137 -27.98 -3.05 -5.19
CA GLY A 137 -28.25 -2.05 -6.21
C GLY A 137 -27.54 -0.73 -5.93
N GLU A 138 -27.67 -0.21 -4.71
CA GLU A 138 -27.02 1.04 -4.25
C GLU A 138 -25.48 0.93 -4.29
N LEU A 139 -24.92 -0.21 -3.89
CA LEU A 139 -23.47 -0.46 -3.99
C LEU A 139 -22.97 -0.44 -5.43
N MET A 140 -23.72 -1.05 -6.36
CA MET A 140 -23.39 -1.01 -7.79
C MET A 140 -23.44 0.41 -8.35
N GLU A 141 -24.46 1.18 -8.02
CA GLU A 141 -24.59 2.59 -8.46
C GLU A 141 -23.43 3.45 -7.92
N LYS A 142 -23.04 3.28 -6.65
CA LYS A 142 -21.88 3.98 -6.05
C LYS A 142 -20.60 3.80 -6.85
N VAL A 143 -20.40 2.64 -7.47
CA VAL A 143 -19.21 2.38 -8.30
C VAL A 143 -19.46 2.58 -9.80
N GLY A 144 -20.58 3.19 -10.17
CA GLY A 144 -20.93 3.52 -11.55
C GLY A 144 -21.33 2.30 -12.40
N LEU A 145 -21.91 1.27 -11.79
CA LEU A 145 -22.44 0.09 -12.46
C LEU A 145 -23.97 0.04 -12.37
N ALA A 146 -24.64 -0.32 -13.49
CA ALA A 146 -26.09 -0.41 -13.49
C ALA A 146 -26.59 -1.63 -12.69
N PRO A 147 -27.56 -1.47 -11.75
CA PRO A 147 -28.10 -2.57 -10.93
C PRO A 147 -28.67 -3.75 -11.73
N ARG A 148 -29.16 -3.51 -12.95
CA ARG A 148 -29.64 -4.58 -13.83
C ARG A 148 -28.63 -5.68 -14.14
N TYR A 149 -27.32 -5.41 -13.92
CA TYR A 149 -26.22 -6.36 -14.14
C TYR A 149 -25.93 -7.25 -12.93
N MET A 150 -26.64 -7.10 -11.80
CA MET A 150 -26.39 -7.88 -10.58
C MET A 150 -26.52 -9.41 -10.77
N LYS A 151 -27.29 -9.86 -11.77
CA LYS A 151 -27.48 -11.30 -12.09
C LYS A 151 -26.37 -11.87 -12.97
N LYS A 152 -25.48 -11.03 -13.52
CA LYS A 152 -24.34 -11.46 -14.34
C LYS A 152 -23.23 -12.06 -13.50
N TYR A 153 -22.34 -12.78 -14.18
CA TYR A 153 -21.15 -13.40 -13.59
C TYR A 153 -19.90 -12.53 -13.85
N PRO A 154 -18.84 -12.65 -13.05
CA PRO A 154 -17.62 -11.85 -13.21
C PRO A 154 -17.00 -11.90 -14.59
N HIS A 155 -17.03 -13.05 -15.28
CA HIS A 155 -16.47 -13.22 -16.62
C HIS A 155 -17.18 -12.41 -17.72
N GLU A 156 -18.39 -11.91 -17.47
CA GLU A 156 -19.17 -11.08 -18.39
C GLU A 156 -18.82 -9.58 -18.30
N PHE A 157 -17.85 -9.21 -17.46
CA PHE A 157 -17.42 -7.82 -17.21
C PHE A 157 -15.98 -7.58 -17.69
N SER A 158 -15.69 -6.34 -18.12
CA SER A 158 -14.31 -5.90 -18.41
C SER A 158 -13.45 -5.84 -17.12
N GLY A 159 -12.13 -5.75 -17.28
CA GLY A 159 -11.20 -5.63 -16.14
C GLY A 159 -11.55 -4.46 -15.20
N GLY A 160 -11.77 -3.27 -15.76
CA GLY A 160 -12.17 -2.09 -14.97
C GLY A 160 -13.53 -2.22 -14.30
N GLN A 161 -14.50 -2.91 -14.94
CA GLN A 161 -15.79 -3.19 -14.30
C GLN A 161 -15.65 -4.20 -13.14
N ARG A 162 -14.80 -5.22 -13.28
CA ARG A 162 -14.50 -6.16 -12.17
C ARG A 162 -13.82 -5.46 -11.01
N GLN A 163 -12.90 -4.52 -11.30
CA GLN A 163 -12.27 -3.70 -10.26
C GLN A 163 -13.31 -2.87 -9.51
N ARG A 164 -14.27 -2.25 -10.21
CA ARG A 164 -15.40 -1.55 -9.59
C ARG A 164 -16.24 -2.46 -8.69
N ILE A 165 -16.46 -3.72 -9.09
CA ILE A 165 -17.17 -4.72 -8.28
C ILE A 165 -16.35 -5.08 -7.04
N ALA A 166 -15.02 -5.26 -7.15
CA ALA A 166 -14.15 -5.53 -5.99
C ALA A 166 -14.15 -4.37 -4.99
N ILE A 167 -14.15 -3.12 -5.47
CA ILE A 167 -14.31 -1.92 -4.64
C ILE A 167 -15.69 -1.90 -3.97
N ALA A 168 -16.78 -2.16 -4.72
CA ALA A 168 -18.12 -2.23 -4.15
C ALA A 168 -18.25 -3.28 -3.05
N ARG A 169 -17.59 -4.44 -3.21
CA ARG A 169 -17.56 -5.50 -2.20
C ARG A 169 -16.84 -5.06 -0.93
N ALA A 170 -15.71 -4.36 -1.05
CA ALA A 170 -15.01 -3.81 0.10
C ALA A 170 -15.85 -2.75 0.84
N LEU A 171 -16.64 -1.95 0.11
CA LEU A 171 -17.53 -0.93 0.69
C LEU A 171 -18.80 -1.50 1.33
N ALA A 172 -19.17 -2.77 1.04
CA ALA A 172 -20.44 -3.36 1.47
C ALA A 172 -20.64 -3.30 3.00
N LEU A 173 -19.57 -3.43 3.77
CA LEU A 173 -19.61 -3.40 5.23
C LEU A 173 -19.44 -2.00 5.82
N LYS A 174 -19.32 -0.95 4.99
CA LYS A 174 -19.05 0.44 5.39
C LYS A 174 -17.79 0.53 6.27
N PRO A 175 -16.64 0.13 5.76
CA PRO A 175 -15.40 0.13 6.54
C PRO A 175 -14.94 1.56 6.84
N ARG A 176 -14.14 1.72 7.91
CA ARG A 176 -13.46 2.98 8.23
C ARG A 176 -12.11 3.10 7.52
N ILE A 177 -11.50 1.95 7.18
CA ILE A 177 -10.24 1.91 6.43
C ILE A 177 -10.30 0.84 5.33
N ILE A 178 -9.80 1.19 4.16
CA ILE A 178 -9.53 0.25 3.06
C ILE A 178 -8.03 0.25 2.77
N ILE A 179 -7.45 -0.94 2.59
CA ILE A 179 -6.11 -1.11 2.04
C ILE A 179 -6.27 -1.61 0.61
N ALA A 180 -5.85 -0.82 -0.37
CA ALA A 180 -5.92 -1.17 -1.78
C ALA A 180 -4.51 -1.58 -2.27
N ASP A 181 -4.33 -2.88 -2.51
CA ASP A 181 -3.05 -3.45 -2.95
C ASP A 181 -3.02 -3.47 -4.48
N GLU A 182 -2.28 -2.53 -5.08
CA GLU A 182 -2.13 -2.33 -6.53
C GLU A 182 -3.47 -2.32 -7.31
N PRO A 183 -4.46 -1.51 -6.92
CA PRO A 183 -5.84 -1.64 -7.42
C PRO A 183 -6.00 -1.31 -8.90
N VAL A 184 -4.96 -0.80 -9.58
CA VAL A 184 -5.03 -0.38 -10.99
C VAL A 184 -3.92 -0.97 -11.86
N SER A 185 -3.00 -1.76 -11.32
CA SER A 185 -1.80 -2.24 -12.04
C SER A 185 -2.09 -3.09 -13.28
N ALA A 186 -3.22 -3.79 -13.31
CA ALA A 186 -3.63 -4.66 -14.42
C ALA A 186 -4.58 -3.99 -15.42
N LEU A 187 -4.73 -2.65 -15.37
CA LEU A 187 -5.70 -1.91 -16.18
C LEU A 187 -5.01 -0.97 -17.16
N ASP A 188 -5.69 -0.66 -18.28
CA ASP A 188 -5.25 0.35 -19.22
C ASP A 188 -5.23 1.75 -18.58
N VAL A 189 -4.32 2.64 -19.01
CA VAL A 189 -4.08 3.98 -18.42
C VAL A 189 -5.37 4.80 -18.28
N SER A 190 -6.25 4.80 -19.29
CA SER A 190 -7.52 5.53 -19.25
C SER A 190 -8.50 4.96 -18.22
N VAL A 191 -8.50 3.66 -18.02
CA VAL A 191 -9.33 2.97 -17.02
C VAL A 191 -8.73 3.18 -15.62
N GLN A 192 -7.39 3.20 -15.49
CA GLN A 192 -6.71 3.52 -14.23
C GLN A 192 -7.17 4.87 -13.68
N ALA A 193 -7.13 5.93 -14.50
CA ALA A 193 -7.56 7.28 -14.10
C ALA A 193 -9.04 7.30 -13.63
N GLN A 194 -9.92 6.55 -14.29
CA GLN A 194 -11.32 6.45 -13.87
C GLN A 194 -11.49 5.75 -12.51
N ILE A 195 -10.71 4.69 -12.25
CA ILE A 195 -10.75 3.97 -10.96
C ILE A 195 -10.16 4.83 -9.84
N LEU A 196 -9.06 5.55 -10.10
CA LEU A 196 -8.46 6.47 -9.13
C LEU A 196 -9.43 7.58 -8.73
N ASN A 197 -10.07 8.24 -9.71
CA ASN A 197 -11.08 9.27 -9.46
C ASN A 197 -12.29 8.71 -8.70
N LEU A 198 -12.73 7.49 -9.00
CA LEU A 198 -13.79 6.82 -8.26
C LEU A 198 -13.37 6.61 -6.80
N ILE A 199 -12.19 6.07 -6.55
CA ILE A 199 -11.68 5.81 -5.18
C ILE A 199 -11.57 7.14 -4.41
N ALA A 200 -10.95 8.18 -4.99
CA ALA A 200 -10.82 9.49 -4.36
C ALA A 200 -12.18 10.13 -4.05
N GLY A 201 -13.18 9.97 -4.93
CA GLY A 201 -14.55 10.40 -4.67
C GLY A 201 -15.16 9.69 -3.48
N LEU A 202 -15.07 8.35 -3.46
CA LEU A 202 -15.59 7.52 -2.37
C LEU A 202 -14.94 7.84 -1.02
N CYS A 203 -13.62 8.10 -0.99
CA CYS A 203 -12.93 8.48 0.24
C CYS A 203 -13.48 9.80 0.81
N ARG A 204 -13.70 10.80 -0.05
CA ARG A 204 -14.28 12.10 0.38
C ARG A 204 -15.73 11.97 0.83
N ASP A 205 -16.57 11.28 0.05
CA ASP A 205 -18.01 11.20 0.29
C ASP A 205 -18.36 10.38 1.53
N GLU A 206 -17.56 9.33 1.84
CA GLU A 206 -17.79 8.41 2.95
C GLU A 206 -16.84 8.68 4.16
N ASN A 207 -15.98 9.71 4.10
CA ASN A 207 -14.90 9.97 5.08
C ASN A 207 -14.05 8.71 5.34
N LEU A 208 -13.68 8.03 4.26
CA LEU A 208 -12.99 6.74 4.27
C LEU A 208 -11.48 6.92 4.30
N THR A 209 -10.79 6.28 5.23
CA THR A 209 -9.33 6.21 5.24
C THR A 209 -8.86 5.21 4.19
N LEU A 210 -7.83 5.55 3.42
CA LEU A 210 -7.27 4.68 2.40
C LEU A 210 -5.76 4.54 2.55
N ILE A 211 -5.25 3.30 2.54
CA ILE A 211 -3.85 3.02 2.26
C ILE A 211 -3.77 2.45 0.84
N MET A 212 -3.22 3.24 -0.08
CA MET A 212 -3.05 2.82 -1.46
C MET A 212 -1.63 2.34 -1.71
N ILE A 213 -1.49 1.07 -2.04
CA ILE A 213 -0.21 0.45 -2.39
C ILE A 213 -0.04 0.48 -3.91
N SER A 214 1.12 0.95 -4.38
CA SER A 214 1.51 0.89 -5.79
C SER A 214 3.03 0.79 -5.92
N HIS A 215 3.49 0.31 -7.07
CA HIS A 215 4.87 0.45 -7.50
C HIS A 215 5.08 1.71 -8.37
N ASP A 216 4.00 2.36 -8.81
CA ASP A 216 4.02 3.60 -9.59
C ASP A 216 3.71 4.79 -8.69
N LEU A 217 4.71 5.63 -8.49
CA LEU A 217 4.63 6.81 -7.62
C LEU A 217 3.75 7.90 -8.23
N SER A 218 3.67 8.00 -9.56
CA SER A 218 2.81 8.98 -10.24
C SER A 218 1.33 8.68 -10.02
N VAL A 219 0.97 7.40 -10.03
CA VAL A 219 -0.39 6.93 -9.76
C VAL A 219 -0.82 7.29 -8.34
N VAL A 220 0.07 7.10 -7.38
CA VAL A 220 -0.20 7.40 -5.96
C VAL A 220 -0.27 8.90 -5.71
N HIS A 221 0.68 9.67 -6.26
CA HIS A 221 0.72 11.13 -6.14
C HIS A 221 -0.58 11.80 -6.59
N HIS A 222 -1.30 11.19 -7.54
CA HIS A 222 -2.56 11.75 -8.06
C HIS A 222 -3.68 11.84 -7.02
N ILE A 223 -3.70 10.97 -6.01
CA ILE A 223 -4.81 10.92 -5.03
C ILE A 223 -4.36 10.96 -3.57
N ALA A 224 -3.10 10.66 -3.26
CA ALA A 224 -2.61 10.60 -1.89
C ALA A 224 -2.33 12.00 -1.33
N GLU A 225 -2.61 12.17 -0.04
CA GLU A 225 -2.24 13.35 0.75
C GLU A 225 -0.81 13.23 1.27
N ARG A 226 -0.42 12.01 1.70
CA ARG A 226 0.95 11.68 2.12
C ARG A 226 1.44 10.43 1.40
N ILE A 227 2.75 10.35 1.23
CA ILE A 227 3.43 9.19 0.63
C ILE A 227 4.46 8.64 1.60
N ALA A 228 4.40 7.32 1.83
CA ALA A 228 5.42 6.53 2.48
C ALA A 228 6.18 5.71 1.42
N VAL A 229 7.48 5.91 1.32
CA VAL A 229 8.35 5.17 0.40
C VAL A 229 9.01 4.01 1.15
N MET A 230 8.79 2.80 0.66
CA MET A 230 9.27 1.58 1.31
C MET A 230 10.38 0.91 0.50
N TYR A 231 11.49 0.60 1.15
CA TYR A 231 12.61 -0.15 0.59
C TYR A 231 13.03 -1.26 1.54
N LEU A 232 13.12 -2.48 1.02
CA LEU A 232 13.59 -3.69 1.73
C LEU A 232 13.03 -3.81 3.16
N GLY A 233 11.69 -3.74 3.29
CA GLY A 233 10.97 -3.91 4.55
C GLY A 233 10.91 -2.68 5.47
N ARG A 234 11.48 -1.54 5.09
CA ARG A 234 11.54 -0.31 5.90
C ARG A 234 10.97 0.90 5.17
N ILE A 235 10.40 1.86 5.89
CA ILE A 235 10.08 3.17 5.33
C ILE A 235 11.38 3.99 5.30
N VAL A 236 11.68 4.55 4.14
CA VAL A 236 12.90 5.36 3.91
C VAL A 236 12.59 6.85 3.75
N GLU A 237 11.38 7.20 3.36
CA GLU A 237 10.89 8.57 3.28
C GLU A 237 9.38 8.61 3.50
N LEU A 238 8.90 9.59 4.26
CA LEU A 238 7.47 9.82 4.56
C LEU A 238 7.22 11.33 4.59
N GLY A 239 6.20 11.79 3.90
CA GLY A 239 5.85 13.20 3.90
C GLY A 239 4.63 13.52 3.05
N ASP A 240 4.31 14.81 2.93
CA ASP A 240 3.31 15.32 2.00
C ASP A 240 3.58 14.82 0.58
N ALA A 241 2.52 14.47 -0.15
CA ALA A 241 2.66 13.82 -1.46
C ALA A 241 3.35 14.71 -2.49
N ASP A 242 3.02 16.01 -2.52
CA ASP A 242 3.64 16.98 -3.42
C ASP A 242 5.11 17.17 -3.08
N GLN A 243 5.44 17.28 -1.80
CA GLN A 243 6.82 17.46 -1.33
C GLN A 243 7.71 16.25 -1.68
N VAL A 244 7.24 15.03 -1.40
CA VAL A 244 7.96 13.79 -1.72
C VAL A 244 8.16 13.65 -3.22
N TYR A 245 7.14 14.03 -4.03
CA TYR A 245 7.20 13.91 -5.48
C TYR A 245 8.09 14.98 -6.13
N GLN A 246 7.95 16.25 -5.74
CA GLN A 246 8.66 17.36 -6.38
C GLN A 246 10.09 17.55 -5.87
N SER A 247 10.33 17.22 -4.59
CA SER A 247 11.61 17.47 -3.91
C SER A 247 12.04 16.31 -3.02
N PRO A 248 12.19 15.08 -3.57
CA PRO A 248 12.55 13.89 -2.81
C PRO A 248 13.89 14.07 -2.09
N GLN A 249 13.97 13.62 -0.83
CA GLN A 249 15.19 13.71 -0.02
C GLN A 249 16.00 12.42 -0.07
N HIS A 250 15.34 11.26 0.01
CA HIS A 250 16.07 9.98 -0.01
C HIS A 250 16.55 9.63 -1.43
N PRO A 251 17.81 9.19 -1.62
CA PRO A 251 18.35 8.83 -2.95
C PRO A 251 17.53 7.79 -3.71
N TYR A 252 16.94 6.84 -3.00
CA TYR A 252 16.04 5.84 -3.60
C TYR A 252 14.76 6.48 -4.15
N THR A 253 14.13 7.39 -3.40
CA THR A 253 12.93 8.12 -3.86
C THR A 253 13.24 8.94 -5.11
N ARG A 254 14.41 9.60 -5.14
CA ARG A 254 14.90 10.33 -6.34
C ARG A 254 15.02 9.41 -7.57
N ALA A 255 15.57 8.21 -7.37
CA ALA A 255 15.68 7.23 -8.44
C ALA A 255 14.31 6.75 -8.93
N LEU A 256 13.37 6.45 -8.02
CA LEU A 256 12.01 6.05 -8.38
C LEU A 256 11.31 7.13 -9.21
N ILE A 257 11.37 8.41 -8.77
CA ILE A 257 10.76 9.53 -9.50
C ILE A 257 11.44 9.74 -10.84
N SER A 258 12.77 9.58 -10.91
CA SER A 258 13.49 9.69 -12.17
C SER A 258 13.09 8.64 -13.21
N ALA A 259 12.54 7.53 -12.79
CA ALA A 259 12.09 6.45 -13.65
C ALA A 259 10.64 6.67 -14.19
N VAL A 260 9.86 7.57 -13.59
CA VAL A 260 8.49 7.88 -14.04
C VAL A 260 8.55 8.58 -15.41
N PRO A 261 7.91 8.08 -16.48
CA PRO A 261 7.92 8.70 -17.77
C PRO A 261 7.20 10.06 -17.78
N VAL A 262 7.77 11.06 -18.45
CA VAL A 262 7.10 12.35 -18.67
C VAL A 262 6.39 12.31 -20.02
N PRO A 263 5.11 12.71 -20.12
CA PRO A 263 4.36 12.62 -21.38
C PRO A 263 4.82 13.61 -22.46
N ASP A 264 5.77 14.50 -22.17
CA ASP A 264 6.41 15.40 -23.13
C ASP A 264 7.69 14.75 -23.71
N PRO A 265 7.73 14.43 -25.02
CA PRO A 265 8.87 13.75 -25.63
C PRO A 265 10.15 14.63 -25.70
N ILE A 266 10.04 15.97 -25.61
CA ILE A 266 11.21 16.86 -25.59
C ILE A 266 11.83 16.79 -24.20
N VAL A 267 11.04 17.01 -23.16
CA VAL A 267 11.46 16.95 -21.76
C VAL A 267 12.01 15.56 -21.41
N GLU A 268 11.35 14.48 -21.88
CA GLU A 268 11.79 13.12 -21.62
C GLU A 268 13.17 12.79 -22.24
N ARG A 269 13.53 13.38 -23.39
CA ARG A 269 14.86 13.20 -24.01
C ARG A 269 16.00 13.89 -23.28
N GLU A 270 15.70 15.04 -22.66
CA GLU A 270 16.70 15.84 -21.91
C GLU A 270 16.86 15.36 -20.47
N ARG A 271 15.98 14.49 -20.00
CA ARG A 271 15.92 14.03 -18.63
C ARG A 271 17.01 13.01 -18.31
N ASN A 272 17.78 13.28 -17.26
CA ASN A 272 18.77 12.34 -16.73
C ASN A 272 18.08 11.32 -15.80
N ARG A 273 17.88 10.10 -16.28
CA ARG A 273 17.39 8.99 -15.46
C ARG A 273 18.49 8.50 -14.52
N ILE A 274 18.18 8.35 -13.24
CA ILE A 274 19.07 7.79 -12.25
C ILE A 274 18.96 6.25 -12.35
N LEU A 275 19.98 5.62 -12.94
CA LEU A 275 20.06 4.17 -13.04
C LEU A 275 20.67 3.62 -11.75
N LEU A 276 19.89 2.85 -11.01
CA LEU A 276 20.39 2.15 -9.83
C LEU A 276 21.25 0.96 -10.23
N PRO A 277 22.45 0.79 -9.65
CA PRO A 277 23.31 -0.36 -9.93
C PRO A 277 22.74 -1.64 -9.32
N GLY A 278 22.86 -2.74 -10.04
CA GLY A 278 22.52 -4.09 -9.57
C GLY A 278 21.04 -4.30 -9.26
N ASP A 279 20.74 -5.50 -8.77
CA ASP A 279 19.40 -5.88 -8.31
C ASP A 279 19.15 -5.48 -6.85
N PRO A 280 17.89 -5.33 -6.42
CA PRO A 280 17.56 -5.16 -5.01
C PRO A 280 18.16 -6.30 -4.16
N PRO A 281 18.78 -5.99 -3.01
CA PRO A 281 19.27 -7.01 -2.10
C PRO A 281 18.18 -7.97 -1.65
N SER A 282 18.56 -9.20 -1.35
CA SER A 282 17.61 -10.21 -0.87
C SER A 282 17.14 -9.89 0.56
N PRO A 283 15.84 -9.93 0.84
CA PRO A 283 15.32 -9.79 2.21
C PRO A 283 15.70 -10.96 3.13
N LEU A 284 16.28 -12.02 2.58
CA LEU A 284 16.86 -13.13 3.34
C LEU A 284 18.19 -12.76 4.00
N ASN A 285 19.02 -12.01 3.27
CA ASN A 285 20.33 -11.54 3.70
C ASN A 285 20.41 -10.03 3.41
N PRO A 286 19.67 -9.19 4.19
CA PRO A 286 19.73 -7.75 3.99
C PRO A 286 21.14 -7.24 4.29
N PRO A 287 21.61 -6.20 3.59
CA PRO A 287 22.89 -5.56 3.89
C PRO A 287 22.91 -5.03 5.33
N ASP A 288 24.10 -5.04 5.93
CA ASP A 288 24.34 -4.35 7.21
C ASP A 288 24.16 -2.84 7.01
N GLY A 289 23.83 -2.12 8.08
CA GLY A 289 23.61 -0.68 8.05
C GLY A 289 22.40 -0.26 7.22
N CYS A 290 22.55 0.80 6.41
CA CYS A 290 21.51 1.29 5.51
C CYS A 290 21.23 0.26 4.41
N SER A 291 20.01 -0.26 4.33
CA SER A 291 19.64 -1.28 3.35
C SER A 291 19.85 -0.86 1.89
N PHE A 292 19.86 0.46 1.63
CA PHE A 292 20.05 1.01 0.28
C PHE A 292 21.52 1.29 -0.06
N HIS A 293 22.46 1.25 0.90
CA HIS A 293 23.86 1.65 0.67
C HIS A 293 24.55 0.95 -0.51
N PRO A 294 24.30 -0.35 -0.83
CA PRO A 294 24.98 -0.99 -1.98
C PRO A 294 24.57 -0.42 -3.34
N ARG A 295 23.43 0.26 -3.42
CA ARG A 295 22.90 0.87 -4.65
C ARG A 295 22.94 2.41 -4.63
N CYS A 296 23.43 2.99 -3.54
CA CYS A 296 23.43 4.44 -3.31
C CYS A 296 24.71 5.10 -3.84
N ALA A 297 24.58 6.05 -4.77
CA ALA A 297 25.71 6.84 -5.27
C ALA A 297 26.34 7.77 -4.21
N TYR A 298 25.64 7.99 -3.09
CA TYR A 298 26.04 8.87 -1.99
C TYR A 298 26.43 8.09 -0.73
N ALA A 299 26.67 6.76 -0.86
CA ALA A 299 27.02 5.94 0.28
C ALA A 299 28.35 6.34 0.91
N THR A 300 28.38 6.34 2.24
CA THR A 300 29.59 6.56 3.06
C THR A 300 29.82 5.36 3.98
N ASP A 301 30.96 5.32 4.66
CA ASP A 301 31.26 4.28 5.66
C ASP A 301 30.21 4.23 6.78
N ALA A 302 29.62 5.38 7.15
CA ALA A 302 28.54 5.44 8.12
C ALA A 302 27.31 4.66 7.64
N CYS A 303 27.00 4.73 6.33
CA CYS A 303 25.88 4.01 5.73
C CYS A 303 26.06 2.48 5.72
N ALA A 304 27.31 2.01 5.60
CA ALA A 304 27.61 0.58 5.63
C ALA A 304 27.51 -0.03 7.03
N ASN A 305 27.74 0.78 8.06
CA ASN A 305 27.86 0.28 9.44
C ASN A 305 26.64 0.61 10.33
N ASN A 306 25.81 1.59 9.95
CA ASN A 306 24.70 2.04 10.77
C ASN A 306 23.37 2.07 9.98
N VAL A 307 22.29 1.72 10.67
CA VAL A 307 20.93 1.81 10.13
C VAL A 307 20.41 3.23 10.38
N PRO A 308 20.12 4.02 9.32
CA PRO A 308 19.50 5.32 9.50
C PRO A 308 18.08 5.15 10.06
N GLN A 309 17.75 5.98 11.04
CA GLN A 309 16.38 6.05 11.55
C GLN A 309 15.56 7.00 10.69
N LEU A 310 14.23 6.83 10.70
CA LEU A 310 13.31 7.75 10.09
C LEU A 310 13.20 8.97 11.00
N GLU A 311 13.81 10.08 10.62
CA GLU A 311 13.90 11.30 11.42
C GLU A 311 13.21 12.46 10.72
N SER A 312 12.51 13.29 11.49
CA SER A 312 11.84 14.49 10.98
C SER A 312 12.88 15.54 10.57
N GLY A 313 12.75 16.03 9.33
CA GLY A 313 13.50 17.16 8.81
C GLY A 313 12.90 18.51 9.24
N THR A 314 13.34 19.58 8.57
CA THR A 314 12.87 20.97 8.84
C THR A 314 11.47 21.28 8.31
N ASP A 315 10.92 20.40 7.47
CA ASP A 315 9.67 20.58 6.70
C ASP A 315 8.62 19.49 6.94
N ASP A 316 8.58 18.96 8.17
CA ASP A 316 7.68 17.89 8.63
C ASP A 316 7.79 16.56 7.83
N ARG A 317 8.79 16.43 6.94
CA ARG A 317 9.13 15.17 6.29
C ARG A 317 10.04 14.34 7.18
N GLU A 318 9.85 13.04 7.10
CA GLU A 318 10.70 12.06 7.78
C GLU A 318 11.53 11.31 6.75
N THR A 319 12.85 11.26 6.94
CA THR A 319 13.77 10.63 5.99
C THR A 319 14.84 9.82 6.70
N ALA A 320 15.01 8.56 6.30
CA ALA A 320 16.02 7.64 6.82
C ALA A 320 17.32 7.72 6.02
N CYS A 321 18.07 8.84 6.12
CA CYS A 321 19.30 9.07 5.38
C CYS A 321 20.30 9.91 6.16
N PHE A 322 21.58 9.47 6.21
CA PHE A 322 22.67 10.23 6.87
C PHE A 322 23.21 11.40 6.02
N ASN A 323 22.93 11.43 4.70
CA ASN A 323 23.63 12.30 3.75
C ASN A 323 22.70 13.30 3.01
N ILE A 324 21.56 13.68 3.61
CA ILE A 324 20.57 14.56 2.97
C ILE A 324 21.21 15.88 2.49
N ALA A 325 21.99 16.55 3.34
CA ALA A 325 22.63 17.84 3.01
C ALA A 325 23.60 17.74 1.83
N SER A 326 24.45 16.71 1.78
CA SER A 326 25.41 16.49 0.68
C SER A 326 24.70 16.24 -0.68
N ILE A 327 23.49 15.66 -0.64
CA ILE A 327 22.69 15.39 -1.82
C ILE A 327 22.12 16.68 -2.40
N ASP A 328 21.73 17.62 -1.56
CA ASP A 328 21.20 18.92 -1.98
C ASP A 328 22.28 19.87 -2.52
N GLU A 329 23.53 19.81 -1.99
CA GLU A 329 24.67 20.55 -2.52
C GLU A 329 25.01 20.16 -3.96
N VAL A 330 24.98 18.86 -4.28
CA VAL A 330 25.21 18.36 -5.66
C VAL A 330 24.11 18.82 -6.62
N LYS A 331 22.87 18.96 -6.16
CA LYS A 331 21.75 19.48 -6.96
C LYS A 331 21.96 20.95 -7.32
N ASN A 332 22.42 21.76 -6.36
CA ASN A 332 22.68 23.19 -6.57
C ASN A 332 23.93 23.47 -7.43
N ALA A 333 24.88 22.53 -7.47
CA ALA A 333 26.09 22.63 -8.31
C ALA A 333 25.83 22.27 -9.79
N ASN A 334 24.74 21.54 -10.09
CA ASN A 334 24.37 21.09 -11.44
C ASN A 334 23.14 21.83 -12.03
N ALA A 335 22.58 22.82 -11.32
CA ALA A 335 21.50 23.70 -11.76
C ALA A 335 22.06 25.04 -12.26
#